data_431a259ba003f0e2081137f41fa7a1c7
#
_entry.id   431a259ba003f0e2081137f41fa7a1c7
#
_cell.length_a   1.000
_cell.length_b   1.000
_cell.length_c   1.000
_cell.angle_alpha   90.00
_cell.angle_beta   90.00
_cell.angle_gamma   90.00
#
_symmetry.space_group_name_H-M   'P 1'
#
loop_
_entity.id
_entity.type
_entity.pdbx_description
1 polymer ?
#
loop_
_entity_poly.entity_id
_entity_poly.type
_entity_poly.pdbx_seq_one_letter_code
_entity_poly.pdbx_strand_id
1 'polypeptide(L)'
;MADVVIVASAFGMDAVRAGGHAKWTSVSAAAGAGGFEVRRELFASDADASVEALRSLGNAMAKLGLWSVYSTPECLYTPEGVLDVYALRLALIEATALGARFVKLQLGGFAAHANAAAIAACVRGMSPRLVVENGQLEQGGSLAQFVGLFDALAREGHAGVLGMTFDVGNWLWRGVAPLDAAQQLAAHVEYVHCKTMNGEGTRRLASAPAADDAQFAAVLASLPPHVPRAIEFPFDATRIEADAAHYVAWLAAA
;
A
#
# COMPACT_ATOMS: atom_id res chain seq x y z
N MET A 1 9.04 11.26 14.34
CA MET A 1 9.45 10.02 13.65
C MET A 1 8.26 9.55 12.83
N ALA A 2 8.49 9.09 11.62
CA ALA A 2 7.43 8.54 10.79
C ALA A 2 6.93 7.20 11.39
N ASP A 3 5.63 6.93 11.21
CA ASP A 3 5.03 5.66 11.59
C ASP A 3 5.40 4.58 10.55
N VAL A 4 5.96 3.45 10.98
CA VAL A 4 6.48 2.42 10.08
C VAL A 4 5.57 1.21 10.07
N VAL A 5 5.26 0.75 8.86
CA VAL A 5 4.44 -0.43 8.57
C VAL A 5 5.31 -1.52 7.95
N ILE A 6 5.08 -2.78 8.27
CA ILE A 6 5.67 -3.89 7.53
C ILE A 6 4.59 -4.52 6.64
N VAL A 7 4.87 -4.59 5.35
CA VAL A 7 4.00 -5.30 4.40
C VAL A 7 4.21 -6.80 4.53
N ALA A 8 3.15 -7.59 4.55
CA ALA A 8 3.21 -9.04 4.73
C ALA A 8 4.20 -9.72 3.75
N SER A 9 4.27 -9.25 2.51
CA SER A 9 5.19 -9.79 1.49
C SER A 9 6.68 -9.67 1.85
N ALA A 10 7.06 -8.76 2.76
CA ALA A 10 8.45 -8.63 3.22
C ALA A 10 8.97 -9.89 3.93
N PHE A 11 8.08 -10.69 4.50
CA PHE A 11 8.40 -11.97 5.13
C PHE A 11 8.52 -13.16 4.16
N GLY A 12 8.34 -12.90 2.84
CA GLY A 12 8.29 -13.92 1.81
C GLY A 12 6.86 -14.42 1.56
N MET A 13 6.39 -14.28 0.31
CA MET A 13 5.00 -14.58 -0.05
C MET A 13 4.59 -16.03 0.30
N ASP A 14 5.45 -17.00 -0.01
CA ASP A 14 5.17 -18.41 0.29
C ASP A 14 5.15 -18.71 1.79
N ALA A 15 6.02 -18.05 2.56
CA ALA A 15 6.06 -18.19 4.01
C ALA A 15 4.81 -17.60 4.66
N VAL A 16 4.27 -16.50 4.11
CA VAL A 16 3.01 -15.90 4.57
C VAL A 16 1.82 -16.77 4.22
N ARG A 17 1.74 -17.29 2.99
CA ARG A 17 0.67 -18.22 2.58
C ARG A 17 0.65 -19.48 3.43
N ALA A 18 1.82 -20.06 3.72
CA ALA A 18 1.92 -21.27 4.52
C ALA A 18 1.66 -21.05 6.02
N GLY A 19 2.09 -19.93 6.58
CA GLY A 19 2.04 -19.66 8.02
C GLY A 19 0.88 -18.76 8.47
N GLY A 20 0.19 -18.11 7.54
CA GLY A 20 -0.83 -17.10 7.79
C GLY A 20 -0.27 -15.75 8.26
N HIS A 21 -1.05 -14.69 8.09
CA HIS A 21 -0.66 -13.32 8.47
C HIS A 21 -0.39 -13.18 9.99
N ALA A 22 -1.19 -13.85 10.83
CA ALA A 22 -1.09 -13.73 12.28
C ALA A 22 0.30 -14.06 12.85
N LYS A 23 1.01 -15.01 12.24
CA LYS A 23 2.39 -15.35 12.63
C LYS A 23 3.31 -14.13 12.54
N TRP A 24 3.18 -13.32 11.50
CA TRP A 24 4.11 -12.24 11.19
C TRP A 24 3.76 -10.93 11.90
N THR A 25 2.52 -10.79 12.38
CA THR A 25 2.14 -9.62 13.19
C THR A 25 2.93 -9.53 14.49
N SER A 26 3.20 -10.66 15.14
CA SER A 26 4.01 -10.68 16.37
C SER A 26 5.46 -10.27 16.11
N VAL A 27 6.05 -10.71 14.98
CA VAL A 27 7.40 -10.31 14.57
C VAL A 27 7.43 -8.80 14.26
N SER A 28 6.41 -8.29 13.58
CA SER A 28 6.31 -6.86 13.26
C SER A 28 6.21 -5.99 14.52
N ALA A 29 5.40 -6.40 15.49
CA ALA A 29 5.28 -5.69 16.75
C ALA A 29 6.60 -5.72 17.56
N ALA A 30 7.27 -6.88 17.62
CA ALA A 30 8.57 -7.04 18.28
C ALA A 30 9.67 -6.19 17.63
N ALA A 31 9.59 -5.98 16.31
CA ALA A 31 10.48 -5.09 15.55
C ALA A 31 10.22 -3.58 15.79
N GLY A 32 9.15 -3.22 16.52
CA GLY A 32 8.79 -1.84 16.79
C GLY A 32 7.98 -1.17 15.68
N ALA A 33 7.41 -1.94 14.74
CA ALA A 33 6.50 -1.40 13.74
C ALA A 33 5.22 -0.86 14.40
N GLY A 34 4.69 0.26 13.90
CA GLY A 34 3.40 0.80 14.31
C GLY A 34 2.23 0.10 13.62
N GLY A 35 2.46 -0.46 12.42
CA GLY A 35 1.41 -1.12 11.67
C GLY A 35 1.86 -2.34 10.86
N PHE A 36 0.87 -3.05 10.32
CA PHE A 36 1.07 -4.21 9.45
C PHE A 36 0.11 -4.16 8.26
N GLU A 37 0.64 -4.38 7.06
CA GLU A 37 -0.18 -4.46 5.85
C GLU A 37 -0.52 -5.91 5.54
N VAL A 38 -1.81 -6.22 5.64
CA VAL A 38 -2.41 -7.51 5.26
C VAL A 38 -2.64 -7.52 3.75
N ARG A 39 -2.13 -8.55 3.06
CA ARG A 39 -2.27 -8.75 1.61
C ARG A 39 -3.32 -9.82 1.32
N ARG A 40 -4.42 -9.44 0.63
CA ARG A 40 -5.56 -10.34 0.33
C ARG A 40 -5.12 -11.60 -0.43
N GLU A 41 -4.23 -11.45 -1.38
CA GLU A 41 -3.70 -12.54 -2.21
C GLU A 41 -2.73 -13.48 -1.50
N LEU A 42 -2.37 -13.18 -0.25
CA LEU A 42 -1.50 -14.05 0.57
C LEU A 42 -2.28 -14.88 1.59
N PHE A 43 -3.60 -14.80 1.63
CA PHE A 43 -4.40 -15.78 2.34
C PHE A 43 -4.36 -17.13 1.59
N ALA A 44 -4.31 -18.24 2.33
CA ALA A 44 -4.26 -19.57 1.74
C ALA A 44 -5.60 -19.96 1.07
N SER A 45 -6.71 -19.40 1.56
CA SER A 45 -8.04 -19.63 1.03
C SER A 45 -8.95 -18.42 1.25
N ASP A 46 -10.10 -18.37 0.56
CA ASP A 46 -11.13 -17.36 0.80
C ASP A 46 -11.76 -17.46 2.21
N ALA A 47 -11.76 -18.63 2.81
CA ALA A 47 -12.23 -18.81 4.17
C ALA A 47 -11.36 -18.06 5.19
N ASP A 48 -10.04 -18.01 4.94
CA ASP A 48 -9.08 -17.28 5.79
C ASP A 48 -9.22 -15.75 5.65
N ALA A 49 -9.86 -15.29 4.59
CA ALA A 49 -10.20 -13.88 4.36
C ALA A 49 -11.69 -13.59 4.62
N SER A 50 -12.43 -14.50 5.27
CA SER A 50 -13.81 -14.24 5.67
C SER A 50 -13.89 -13.06 6.65
N VAL A 51 -15.04 -12.40 6.70
CA VAL A 51 -15.30 -11.27 7.63
C VAL A 51 -14.99 -11.64 9.08
N GLU A 52 -15.28 -12.86 9.49
CA GLU A 52 -15.00 -13.35 10.85
C GLU A 52 -13.50 -13.56 11.08
N ALA A 53 -12.80 -14.18 10.13
CA ALA A 53 -11.35 -14.38 10.21
C ALA A 53 -10.60 -13.04 10.20
N LEU A 54 -10.99 -12.10 9.34
CA LEU A 54 -10.42 -10.76 9.29
C LEU A 54 -10.64 -9.99 10.60
N ARG A 55 -11.83 -10.08 11.20
CA ARG A 55 -12.11 -9.45 12.51
C ARG A 55 -11.22 -10.06 13.61
N SER A 56 -11.05 -11.37 13.59
CA SER A 56 -10.17 -12.05 14.54
C SER A 56 -8.72 -11.63 14.39
N LEU A 57 -8.22 -11.52 13.15
CA LEU A 57 -6.88 -11.03 12.85
C LEU A 57 -6.69 -9.57 13.31
N GLY A 58 -7.64 -8.70 12.99
CA GLY A 58 -7.60 -7.29 13.40
C GLY A 58 -7.57 -7.13 14.93
N ASN A 59 -8.38 -7.90 15.65
CA ASN A 59 -8.37 -7.91 17.11
C ASN A 59 -7.02 -8.41 17.68
N ALA A 60 -6.39 -9.40 17.03
CA ALA A 60 -5.07 -9.86 17.44
C ALA A 60 -4.00 -8.80 17.21
N MET A 61 -4.04 -8.10 16.08
CA MET A 61 -3.13 -6.99 15.76
C MET A 61 -3.30 -5.84 16.76
N ALA A 62 -4.52 -5.44 17.07
CA ALA A 62 -4.80 -4.39 18.05
C ALA A 62 -4.25 -4.70 19.44
N LYS A 63 -4.30 -5.97 19.89
CA LYS A 63 -3.69 -6.42 21.16
C LYS A 63 -2.16 -6.30 21.18
N LEU A 64 -1.53 -6.33 19.99
CA LEU A 64 -0.09 -6.11 19.81
C LEU A 64 0.26 -4.62 19.63
N GLY A 65 -0.72 -3.72 19.66
CA GLY A 65 -0.52 -2.29 19.40
C GLY A 65 -0.33 -1.94 17.92
N LEU A 66 -0.60 -2.87 17.01
CA LEU A 66 -0.49 -2.64 15.57
C LEU A 66 -1.81 -2.14 14.99
N TRP A 67 -1.75 -1.08 14.18
CA TRP A 67 -2.83 -0.76 13.26
C TRP A 67 -2.64 -1.48 11.92
N SER A 68 -3.67 -1.53 11.08
CA SER A 68 -3.63 -2.33 9.86
C SER A 68 -3.91 -1.54 8.60
N VAL A 69 -3.30 -1.98 7.50
CA VAL A 69 -3.71 -1.70 6.12
C VAL A 69 -4.26 -2.99 5.53
N TYR A 70 -5.38 -2.88 4.81
CA TYR A 70 -5.89 -3.97 4.00
C TYR A 70 -5.59 -3.71 2.53
N SER A 71 -4.78 -4.55 1.92
CA SER A 71 -4.37 -4.45 0.53
C SER A 71 -4.98 -5.58 -0.29
N THR A 72 -5.58 -5.25 -1.43
CA THR A 72 -6.09 -6.21 -2.40
C THR A 72 -5.45 -5.98 -3.78
N PRO A 73 -5.24 -7.03 -4.60
CA PRO A 73 -4.76 -6.89 -5.96
C PRO A 73 -5.82 -6.32 -6.91
N GLU A 74 -7.07 -6.18 -6.44
CA GLU A 74 -8.16 -5.65 -7.24
C GLU A 74 -7.92 -4.22 -7.67
N CYS A 75 -8.44 -3.87 -8.84
CA CYS A 75 -8.35 -2.54 -9.41
C CYS A 75 -9.61 -1.71 -9.10
N LEU A 76 -9.42 -0.40 -8.87
CA LEU A 76 -10.54 0.53 -8.72
C LEU A 76 -11.31 0.72 -10.04
N TYR A 77 -10.59 0.64 -11.18
CA TYR A 77 -11.19 0.73 -12.51
C TYR A 77 -10.87 -0.51 -13.34
N THR A 78 -11.87 -1.02 -14.06
CA THR A 78 -11.67 -2.13 -15.01
C THR A 78 -10.71 -1.72 -16.13
N PRO A 79 -10.19 -2.66 -16.94
CA PRO A 79 -9.36 -2.33 -18.10
C PRO A 79 -10.01 -1.35 -19.09
N GLU A 80 -11.34 -1.35 -19.17
CA GLU A 80 -12.14 -0.45 -20.02
C GLU A 80 -12.36 0.94 -19.41
N GLY A 81 -11.83 1.20 -18.21
CA GLY A 81 -11.94 2.49 -17.52
C GLY A 81 -13.24 2.69 -16.73
N VAL A 82 -14.00 1.63 -16.50
CA VAL A 82 -15.24 1.69 -15.71
C VAL A 82 -14.92 1.48 -14.23
N LEU A 83 -15.51 2.31 -13.36
CA LEU A 83 -15.39 2.14 -11.90
C LEU A 83 -15.95 0.77 -11.49
N ASP A 84 -15.11 -0.07 -10.88
CA ASP A 84 -15.53 -1.36 -10.32
C ASP A 84 -16.10 -1.18 -8.91
N VAL A 85 -17.40 -0.87 -8.87
CA VAL A 85 -18.14 -0.67 -7.62
C VAL A 85 -18.18 -1.95 -6.78
N TYR A 86 -18.16 -3.13 -7.43
CA TYR A 86 -18.19 -4.40 -6.71
C TYR A 86 -16.86 -4.65 -5.99
N ALA A 87 -15.74 -4.55 -6.70
CA ALA A 87 -14.41 -4.71 -6.11
C ALA A 87 -14.19 -3.69 -4.98
N LEU A 88 -14.56 -2.41 -5.20
CA LEU A 88 -14.45 -1.37 -4.18
C LEU A 88 -15.27 -1.70 -2.92
N ARG A 89 -16.53 -2.11 -3.06
CA ARG A 89 -17.38 -2.43 -1.91
C ARG A 89 -16.89 -3.65 -1.15
N LEU A 90 -16.46 -4.69 -1.86
CA LEU A 90 -15.90 -5.90 -1.23
C LEU A 90 -14.66 -5.55 -0.41
N ALA A 91 -13.71 -4.82 -1.00
CA ALA A 91 -12.50 -4.36 -0.31
C ALA A 91 -12.82 -3.52 0.95
N LEU A 92 -13.81 -2.62 0.86
CA LEU A 92 -14.25 -1.80 2.01
C LEU A 92 -14.86 -2.65 3.12
N ILE A 93 -15.66 -3.67 2.80
CA ILE A 93 -16.26 -4.59 3.78
C ILE A 93 -15.15 -5.39 4.48
N GLU A 94 -14.23 -5.97 3.73
CA GLU A 94 -13.12 -6.76 4.25
C GLU A 94 -12.18 -5.90 5.11
N ALA A 95 -11.82 -4.71 4.65
CA ALA A 95 -11.00 -3.76 5.40
C ALA A 95 -11.69 -3.29 6.69
N THR A 96 -13.01 -3.06 6.66
CA THR A 96 -13.79 -2.72 7.85
C THR A 96 -13.81 -3.87 8.85
N ALA A 97 -13.96 -5.11 8.37
CA ALA A 97 -13.90 -6.29 9.22
C ALA A 97 -12.55 -6.44 9.92
N LEU A 98 -11.46 -6.17 9.20
CA LEU A 98 -10.11 -6.14 9.76
C LEU A 98 -9.90 -4.99 10.77
N GLY A 99 -10.71 -3.95 10.73
CA GLY A 99 -10.48 -2.70 11.47
C GLY A 99 -9.33 -1.88 10.88
N ALA A 100 -9.14 -1.97 9.56
CA ALA A 100 -8.04 -1.32 8.87
C ALA A 100 -8.17 0.22 8.89
N ARG A 101 -7.02 0.91 9.02
CA ARG A 101 -6.91 2.35 8.83
C ARG A 101 -7.02 2.74 7.36
N PHE A 102 -6.38 1.96 6.48
CA PHE A 102 -6.42 2.14 5.04
C PHE A 102 -6.93 0.88 4.34
N VAL A 103 -7.68 1.09 3.26
CA VAL A 103 -7.95 0.07 2.23
C VAL A 103 -7.28 0.49 0.94
N LYS A 104 -6.45 -0.40 0.40
CA LYS A 104 -5.60 -0.14 -0.76
C LYS A 104 -6.03 -1.00 -1.94
N LEU A 105 -6.35 -0.37 -3.07
CA LEU A 105 -6.59 -0.99 -4.37
C LEU A 105 -5.54 -0.50 -5.37
N GLN A 106 -5.37 -1.27 -6.45
CA GLN A 106 -4.65 -0.77 -7.63
C GLN A 106 -5.53 0.25 -8.37
N LEU A 107 -4.91 1.21 -9.08
CA LEU A 107 -5.70 2.17 -9.88
C LEU A 107 -6.43 1.47 -11.04
N GLY A 108 -5.75 0.62 -11.80
CA GLY A 108 -6.31 -0.04 -12.96
C GLY A 108 -6.46 0.89 -14.17
N GLY A 109 -7.49 0.65 -14.97
CA GLY A 109 -7.70 1.23 -16.28
C GLY A 109 -8.30 2.65 -16.30
N PHE A 110 -8.09 3.47 -15.26
CA PHE A 110 -8.61 4.85 -15.24
C PHE A 110 -8.30 5.61 -16.54
N ALA A 111 -9.32 6.26 -17.12
CA ALA A 111 -9.19 6.96 -18.39
C ALA A 111 -9.48 8.47 -18.29
N ALA A 112 -10.71 8.89 -17.92
CA ALA A 112 -11.09 10.30 -17.98
C ALA A 112 -12.06 10.76 -16.88
N HIS A 113 -13.00 9.91 -16.47
CA HIS A 113 -14.04 10.23 -15.49
C HIS A 113 -13.83 9.43 -14.20
N ALA A 114 -13.73 10.13 -13.08
CA ALA A 114 -13.49 9.47 -11.80
C ALA A 114 -14.74 8.78 -11.25
N ASN A 115 -15.95 9.18 -11.66
CA ASN A 115 -17.19 8.75 -11.02
C ASN A 115 -17.19 9.05 -9.51
N ALA A 116 -16.69 10.22 -9.15
CA ALA A 116 -16.35 10.59 -7.78
C ALA A 116 -17.55 10.51 -6.81
N ALA A 117 -18.75 10.84 -7.28
CA ALA A 117 -19.98 10.70 -6.48
C ALA A 117 -20.29 9.24 -6.13
N ALA A 118 -20.01 8.30 -7.04
CA ALA A 118 -20.20 6.86 -6.78
C ALA A 118 -19.15 6.34 -5.78
N ILE A 119 -17.88 6.76 -5.89
CA ILE A 119 -16.85 6.47 -4.91
C ILE A 119 -17.27 7.03 -3.55
N ALA A 120 -17.69 8.30 -3.48
CA ALA A 120 -18.14 8.95 -2.26
C ALA A 120 -19.33 8.21 -1.60
N ALA A 121 -20.24 7.69 -2.41
CA ALA A 121 -21.34 6.87 -1.90
C ALA A 121 -20.88 5.53 -1.31
N CYS A 122 -19.82 4.92 -1.89
CA CYS A 122 -19.27 3.66 -1.37
C CYS A 122 -18.50 3.86 -0.05
N VAL A 123 -17.70 4.93 0.08
CA VAL A 123 -16.87 5.17 1.27
C VAL A 123 -17.64 5.84 2.41
N ARG A 124 -18.85 6.32 2.16
CA ARG A 124 -19.66 7.03 3.17
C ARG A 124 -19.98 6.14 4.36
N GLY A 125 -19.54 6.54 5.54
CA GLY A 125 -19.75 5.81 6.78
C GLY A 125 -18.85 4.58 6.96
N MET A 126 -17.91 4.36 6.05
CA MET A 126 -16.88 3.31 6.20
C MET A 126 -15.70 3.85 7.03
N SER A 127 -15.13 2.97 7.86
CA SER A 127 -13.99 3.35 8.71
C SER A 127 -12.68 3.45 7.95
N PRO A 128 -12.34 2.54 7.01
CA PRO A 128 -11.07 2.59 6.29
C PRO A 128 -11.01 3.79 5.34
N ARG A 129 -9.86 4.44 5.30
CA ARG A 129 -9.53 5.45 4.28
C ARG A 129 -9.15 4.75 2.98
N LEU A 130 -9.84 5.06 1.88
CA LEU A 130 -9.52 4.54 0.56
C LEU A 130 -8.25 5.21 0.01
N VAL A 131 -7.29 4.38 -0.42
CA VAL A 131 -6.09 4.80 -1.15
C VAL A 131 -5.91 3.94 -2.40
N VAL A 132 -5.33 4.52 -3.45
CA VAL A 132 -4.96 3.81 -4.68
C VAL A 132 -3.46 3.83 -4.88
N GLU A 133 -2.91 2.72 -5.35
CA GLU A 133 -1.48 2.52 -5.53
C GLU A 133 -1.08 2.58 -7.01
N ASN A 134 0.07 3.21 -7.30
CA ASN A 134 0.70 3.12 -8.61
C ASN A 134 1.27 1.72 -8.84
N GLY A 135 0.73 1.04 -9.85
CA GLY A 135 1.09 -0.35 -10.16
C GLY A 135 2.29 -0.47 -11.10
N GLN A 136 2.72 -1.72 -11.31
CA GLN A 136 3.80 -2.07 -12.25
C GLN A 136 3.32 -2.20 -13.69
N LEU A 137 2.03 -2.39 -13.91
CA LEU A 137 1.43 -2.49 -15.23
C LEU A 137 1.29 -1.11 -15.88
N GLU A 138 1.19 -1.07 -17.21
CA GLU A 138 0.96 0.18 -17.94
C GLU A 138 -0.34 0.85 -17.52
N GLN A 139 -1.40 0.06 -17.42
CA GLN A 139 -2.64 0.51 -16.82
C GLN A 139 -2.49 0.59 -15.30
N GLY A 140 -2.72 1.78 -14.75
CA GLY A 140 -2.59 2.04 -13.32
C GLY A 140 -1.15 2.28 -12.83
N GLY A 141 -0.17 2.42 -13.76
CA GLY A 141 1.23 2.69 -13.42
C GLY A 141 1.79 3.97 -14.03
N SER A 142 1.01 4.74 -14.81
CA SER A 142 1.52 5.96 -15.42
C SER A 142 1.26 7.20 -14.58
N LEU A 143 2.23 8.12 -14.54
CA LEU A 143 2.11 9.40 -13.85
C LEU A 143 0.90 10.22 -14.36
N ALA A 144 0.70 10.23 -15.68
CA ALA A 144 -0.42 10.94 -16.30
C ALA A 144 -1.80 10.44 -15.84
N GLN A 145 -1.94 9.11 -15.59
CA GLN A 145 -3.19 8.56 -15.07
C GLN A 145 -3.47 9.04 -13.64
N PHE A 146 -2.46 9.10 -12.77
CA PHE A 146 -2.63 9.59 -11.40
C PHE A 146 -2.95 11.08 -11.35
N VAL A 147 -2.22 11.90 -12.11
CA VAL A 147 -2.53 13.34 -12.24
C VAL A 147 -3.95 13.51 -12.77
N GLY A 148 -4.31 12.81 -13.86
CA GLY A 148 -5.65 12.86 -14.44
C GLY A 148 -6.76 12.40 -13.48
N LEU A 149 -6.50 11.40 -12.63
CA LEU A 149 -7.45 10.95 -11.61
C LEU A 149 -7.74 12.06 -10.59
N PHE A 150 -6.71 12.64 -9.99
CA PHE A 150 -6.90 13.68 -8.97
C PHE A 150 -7.51 14.96 -9.55
N ASP A 151 -7.16 15.32 -10.78
CA ASP A 151 -7.82 16.40 -11.52
C ASP A 151 -9.30 16.10 -11.78
N ALA A 152 -9.64 14.87 -12.15
CA ALA A 152 -11.02 14.45 -12.38
C ALA A 152 -11.83 14.50 -11.07
N LEU A 153 -11.27 13.97 -9.96
CA LEU A 153 -11.90 14.04 -8.64
C LEU A 153 -12.17 15.49 -8.21
N ALA A 154 -11.24 16.40 -8.46
CA ALA A 154 -11.40 17.82 -8.14
C ALA A 154 -12.49 18.47 -9.01
N ARG A 155 -12.49 18.23 -10.33
CA ARG A 155 -13.51 18.75 -11.25
C ARG A 155 -14.91 18.21 -10.94
N GLU A 156 -15.02 16.99 -10.44
CA GLU A 156 -16.27 16.35 -10.02
C GLU A 156 -16.70 16.76 -8.58
N GLY A 157 -15.96 17.67 -7.92
CA GLY A 157 -16.31 18.23 -6.61
C GLY A 157 -15.99 17.32 -5.41
N HIS A 158 -15.11 16.34 -5.59
CA HIS A 158 -14.76 15.34 -4.56
C HIS A 158 -13.23 15.13 -4.42
N ALA A 159 -12.45 16.21 -4.45
CA ALA A 159 -10.99 16.19 -4.43
C ALA A 159 -10.35 15.30 -3.34
N GLY A 160 -11.01 15.17 -2.18
CA GLY A 160 -10.49 14.40 -1.05
C GLY A 160 -11.15 13.03 -0.86
N VAL A 161 -11.91 12.49 -1.82
CA VAL A 161 -12.68 11.26 -1.63
C VAL A 161 -11.78 10.01 -1.45
N LEU A 162 -10.61 10.01 -2.06
CA LEU A 162 -9.57 9.01 -1.87
C LEU A 162 -8.17 9.65 -1.84
N GLY A 163 -7.19 8.91 -1.34
CA GLY A 163 -5.78 9.30 -1.34
C GLY A 163 -4.93 8.37 -2.18
N MET A 164 -3.62 8.53 -2.06
CA MET A 164 -2.64 7.75 -2.81
C MET A 164 -1.72 6.96 -1.87
N THR A 165 -1.47 5.69 -2.20
CA THR A 165 -0.27 4.98 -1.80
C THR A 165 0.81 5.23 -2.85
N PHE A 166 1.87 5.91 -2.46
CA PHE A 166 3.00 6.22 -3.33
C PHE A 166 4.05 5.12 -3.22
N ASP A 167 4.17 4.27 -4.23
CA ASP A 167 5.17 3.22 -4.28
C ASP A 167 6.39 3.68 -5.10
N VAL A 168 7.51 3.89 -4.40
CA VAL A 168 8.76 4.39 -5.00
C VAL A 168 9.31 3.39 -6.03
N GLY A 169 9.30 2.11 -5.73
CA GLY A 169 9.84 1.07 -6.61
C GLY A 169 9.00 0.84 -7.87
N ASN A 170 7.69 1.00 -7.76
CA ASN A 170 6.79 0.85 -8.91
C ASN A 170 6.99 1.98 -9.93
N TRP A 171 7.29 3.21 -9.50
CA TRP A 171 7.69 4.28 -10.42
C TRP A 171 8.99 3.92 -11.16
N LEU A 172 10.00 3.41 -10.43
CA LEU A 172 11.25 2.95 -11.04
C LEU A 172 11.02 1.79 -12.03
N TRP A 173 10.12 0.88 -11.69
CA TRP A 173 9.73 -0.22 -12.59
C TRP A 173 9.19 0.30 -13.93
N ARG A 174 8.38 1.37 -13.88
CA ARG A 174 7.78 2.03 -15.05
C ARG A 174 8.73 2.98 -15.79
N GLY A 175 9.94 3.18 -15.27
CA GLY A 175 10.89 4.15 -15.85
C GLY A 175 10.49 5.60 -15.60
N VAL A 176 9.63 5.85 -14.63
CA VAL A 176 9.28 7.20 -14.16
C VAL A 176 10.24 7.56 -13.02
N ALA A 177 10.79 8.76 -13.05
CA ALA A 177 11.60 9.25 -11.94
C ALA A 177 10.70 9.48 -10.71
N PRO A 178 10.94 8.78 -9.57
CA PRO A 178 10.06 8.90 -8.41
C PRO A 178 10.01 10.33 -7.84
N LEU A 179 11.08 11.09 -7.98
CA LEU A 179 11.12 12.48 -7.52
C LEU A 179 10.17 13.37 -8.33
N ASP A 180 10.11 13.18 -9.66
CA ASP A 180 9.19 13.94 -10.53
C ASP A 180 7.72 13.58 -10.20
N ALA A 181 7.45 12.31 -9.92
CA ALA A 181 6.14 11.86 -9.48
C ALA A 181 5.77 12.44 -8.10
N ALA A 182 6.72 12.45 -7.14
CA ALA A 182 6.51 13.01 -5.81
C ALA A 182 6.19 14.51 -5.89
N GLN A 183 6.90 15.28 -6.71
CA GLN A 183 6.65 16.72 -6.88
C GLN A 183 5.24 17.03 -7.39
N GLN A 184 4.66 16.16 -8.22
CA GLN A 184 3.33 16.35 -8.79
C GLN A 184 2.20 15.80 -7.91
N LEU A 185 2.48 14.74 -7.14
CA LEU A 185 1.44 13.98 -6.44
C LEU A 185 1.49 14.09 -4.90
N ALA A 186 2.50 14.76 -4.32
CA ALA A 186 2.70 14.82 -2.86
C ALA A 186 1.44 15.23 -2.08
N ALA A 187 0.64 16.16 -2.62
CA ALA A 187 -0.58 16.64 -1.97
C ALA A 187 -1.67 15.54 -1.78
N HIS A 188 -1.55 14.43 -2.50
CA HIS A 188 -2.50 13.31 -2.50
C HIS A 188 -1.95 12.08 -1.76
N VAL A 189 -0.66 12.09 -1.39
CA VAL A 189 -0.01 10.93 -0.77
C VAL A 189 -0.41 10.84 0.70
N GLU A 190 -0.95 9.69 1.08
CA GLU A 190 -1.37 9.38 2.44
C GLU A 190 -0.64 8.15 3.01
N TYR A 191 0.10 7.41 2.16
CA TYR A 191 0.85 6.22 2.53
C TYR A 191 1.99 6.01 1.52
N VAL A 192 3.16 5.55 1.97
CA VAL A 192 4.34 5.37 1.12
C VAL A 192 4.86 3.95 1.20
N HIS A 193 5.00 3.28 0.06
CA HIS A 193 5.74 2.03 -0.04
C HIS A 193 7.21 2.31 -0.35
N CYS A 194 8.07 1.94 0.58
CA CYS A 194 9.49 2.15 0.56
C CYS A 194 10.20 0.91 0.05
N LYS A 195 10.52 0.89 -1.22
CA LYS A 195 11.38 -0.11 -1.87
C LYS A 195 12.13 0.53 -3.01
N THR A 196 13.24 -0.05 -3.39
CA THR A 196 13.91 0.20 -4.66
C THR A 196 13.86 -1.05 -5.52
N MET A 197 14.44 -0.97 -6.72
CA MET A 197 14.45 -2.07 -7.67
C MET A 197 15.87 -2.39 -8.05
N ASN A 198 16.29 -3.64 -7.84
CA ASN A 198 17.57 -4.16 -8.29
C ASN A 198 17.40 -5.06 -9.52
N GLY A 199 18.44 -5.09 -10.38
CA GLY A 199 18.44 -5.90 -11.61
C GLY A 199 18.01 -5.10 -12.84
N GLU A 200 18.01 -5.78 -14.00
CA GLU A 200 17.72 -5.18 -15.30
C GLU A 200 16.59 -5.94 -16.03
N GLY A 201 15.87 -5.20 -16.88
CA GLY A 201 14.81 -5.78 -17.73
C GLY A 201 13.74 -6.50 -16.91
N THR A 202 13.46 -7.75 -17.27
CA THR A 202 12.46 -8.62 -16.62
C THR A 202 12.95 -9.29 -15.32
N ARG A 203 14.24 -9.13 -14.97
CA ARG A 203 14.85 -9.68 -13.75
C ARG A 203 14.97 -8.64 -12.63
N ARG A 204 14.12 -7.62 -12.64
CA ARG A 204 14.05 -6.64 -11.55
C ARG A 204 13.38 -7.25 -10.33
N LEU A 205 13.96 -7.00 -9.15
CA LEU A 205 13.44 -7.47 -7.87
C LEU A 205 13.38 -6.29 -6.90
N ALA A 206 12.36 -6.28 -6.06
CA ALA A 206 12.27 -5.32 -4.96
C ALA A 206 13.43 -5.55 -3.98
N SER A 207 14.04 -4.47 -3.53
CA SER A 207 15.14 -4.48 -2.54
C SER A 207 15.05 -3.27 -1.61
N ALA A 208 15.78 -3.37 -0.49
CA ALA A 208 15.96 -2.23 0.39
C ALA A 208 16.70 -1.10 -0.36
N PRO A 209 16.28 0.17 -0.21
CA PRO A 209 17.11 1.30 -0.59
C PRO A 209 18.43 1.28 0.20
N ALA A 210 19.52 1.72 -0.41
CA ALA A 210 20.77 1.89 0.32
C ALA A 210 20.62 2.99 1.39
N ALA A 211 21.32 2.85 2.51
CA ALA A 211 21.21 3.79 3.62
C ALA A 211 21.66 5.23 3.23
N ASP A 212 22.52 5.34 2.23
CA ASP A 212 23.05 6.59 1.66
C ASP A 212 22.45 6.94 0.30
N ASP A 213 21.30 6.35 -0.08
CA ASP A 213 20.61 6.65 -1.32
C ASP A 213 20.02 8.07 -1.30
N ALA A 214 20.76 9.01 -1.86
CA ALA A 214 20.37 10.41 -1.93
C ALA A 214 19.08 10.64 -2.76
N GLN A 215 18.81 9.80 -3.76
CA GLN A 215 17.60 9.92 -4.57
C GLN A 215 16.37 9.48 -3.76
N PHE A 216 16.47 8.36 -3.04
CA PHE A 216 15.41 7.90 -2.15
C PHE A 216 15.14 8.93 -1.04
N ALA A 217 16.20 9.48 -0.41
CA ALA A 217 16.05 10.52 0.61
C ALA A 217 15.36 11.77 0.05
N ALA A 218 15.71 12.21 -1.17
CA ALA A 218 15.06 13.35 -1.84
C ALA A 218 13.57 13.10 -2.12
N VAL A 219 13.19 11.87 -2.51
CA VAL A 219 11.78 11.47 -2.68
C VAL A 219 11.04 11.59 -1.35
N LEU A 220 11.57 11.01 -0.27
CA LEU A 220 10.92 11.08 1.05
C LEU A 220 10.80 12.53 1.56
N ALA A 221 11.80 13.37 1.32
CA ALA A 221 11.76 14.79 1.68
C ALA A 221 10.73 15.60 0.88
N SER A 222 10.34 15.13 -0.30
CA SER A 222 9.32 15.76 -1.16
C SER A 222 7.89 15.32 -0.82
N LEU A 223 7.72 14.28 0.01
CA LEU A 223 6.43 13.75 0.44
C LEU A 223 6.04 14.33 1.82
N PRO A 224 4.75 14.31 2.20
CA PRO A 224 4.34 14.81 3.50
C PRO A 224 5.04 14.05 4.64
N PRO A 225 5.68 14.73 5.60
CA PRO A 225 6.57 14.08 6.58
C PRO A 225 5.85 13.18 7.60
N HIS A 226 4.55 13.34 7.74
CA HIS A 226 3.73 12.61 8.73
C HIS A 226 3.05 11.36 8.17
N VAL A 227 3.18 11.10 6.84
CA VAL A 227 2.54 9.91 6.26
C VAL A 227 3.28 8.65 6.68
N PRO A 228 2.55 7.54 6.95
CA PRO A 228 3.16 6.26 7.27
C PRO A 228 4.02 5.74 6.10
N ARG A 229 5.10 5.06 6.46
CA ARG A 229 6.07 4.46 5.54
C ARG A 229 6.08 2.95 5.68
N ALA A 230 5.96 2.22 4.57
CA ALA A 230 5.90 0.76 4.60
C ALA A 230 7.17 0.13 4.00
N ILE A 231 7.65 -0.89 4.67
CA ILE A 231 8.69 -1.77 4.17
C ILE A 231 8.06 -2.78 3.23
N GLU A 232 8.32 -2.67 1.91
CA GLU A 232 7.81 -3.60 0.90
C GLU A 232 8.96 -4.20 0.05
N PHE A 233 9.97 -4.70 0.72
CA PHE A 233 11.05 -5.48 0.14
C PHE A 233 11.35 -6.70 1.02
N PRO A 234 11.84 -7.82 0.43
CA PRO A 234 12.03 -9.06 1.18
C PRO A 234 13.14 -8.93 2.22
N PHE A 235 12.88 -9.45 3.42
CA PHE A 235 13.91 -9.69 4.43
C PHE A 235 14.72 -10.94 4.09
N ASP A 236 15.96 -11.01 4.60
CA ASP A 236 16.76 -12.24 4.53
C ASP A 236 16.09 -13.32 5.38
N ALA A 237 15.73 -14.44 4.75
CA ALA A 237 15.03 -15.55 5.40
C ALA A 237 15.78 -16.14 6.60
N THR A 238 17.11 -15.93 6.69
CA THR A 238 17.96 -16.39 7.81
C THR A 238 18.05 -15.40 8.95
N ARG A 239 17.56 -14.14 8.76
CA ARG A 239 17.71 -13.03 9.71
C ARG A 239 16.45 -12.17 9.84
N ILE A 240 15.29 -12.71 9.55
CA ILE A 240 14.01 -11.99 9.43
C ILE A 240 13.77 -11.00 10.60
N GLU A 241 13.94 -11.45 11.85
CA GLU A 241 13.69 -10.62 13.03
C GLU A 241 14.70 -9.45 13.14
N ALA A 242 15.97 -9.73 12.85
CA ALA A 242 17.02 -8.71 12.87
C ALA A 242 16.82 -7.68 11.76
N ASP A 243 16.48 -8.12 10.54
CA ASP A 243 16.21 -7.25 9.42
C ASP A 243 14.94 -6.41 9.66
N ALA A 244 13.88 -7.00 10.18
CA ALA A 244 12.67 -6.27 10.52
C ALA A 244 12.96 -5.14 11.52
N ALA A 245 13.66 -5.42 12.62
CA ALA A 245 14.02 -4.41 13.61
C ALA A 245 14.95 -3.32 13.03
N HIS A 246 15.93 -3.73 12.24
CA HIS A 246 16.87 -2.80 11.59
C HIS A 246 16.15 -1.83 10.65
N TYR A 247 15.34 -2.34 9.73
CA TYR A 247 14.68 -1.49 8.73
C TYR A 247 13.53 -0.66 9.32
N VAL A 248 12.85 -1.13 10.36
CA VAL A 248 11.88 -0.30 11.09
C VAL A 248 12.59 0.90 11.73
N ALA A 249 13.69 0.67 12.45
CA ALA A 249 14.45 1.75 13.07
C ALA A 249 15.02 2.74 12.04
N TRP A 250 15.57 2.21 10.95
CA TRP A 250 16.11 3.03 9.85
C TRP A 250 15.04 3.90 9.20
N LEU A 251 13.90 3.32 8.82
CA LEU A 251 12.85 4.03 8.10
C LEU A 251 12.10 5.04 8.98
N ALA A 252 12.03 4.77 10.30
CA ALA A 252 11.48 5.72 11.26
C ALA A 252 12.34 6.97 11.44
N ALA A 253 13.66 6.86 11.20
CA ALA A 253 14.62 7.94 11.32
C ALA A 253 14.83 8.73 10.01
N ALA A 254 14.53 8.12 8.86
CA ALA A 254 14.66 8.74 7.54
C ALA A 254 13.56 9.80 7.32
#